data_b3dd449ab693d6bbd3e6bfc7d0a8edbe
#
_entry.id   b3dd449ab693d6bbd3e6bfc7d0a8edbe
#
_cell.length_a   1.000
_cell.length_b   1.000
_cell.length_c   1.000
_cell.angle_alpha   90.00
_cell.angle_beta   90.00
_cell.angle_gamma   90.00
#
_symmetry.space_group_name_H-M   'P 1'
#
loop_
_entity.id
_entity.type
_entity.pdbx_description
1 polymer ?
#
loop_
_entity_poly.entity_id
_entity_poly.type
_entity_poly.pdbx_seq_one_letter_code
_entity_poly.pdbx_strand_id
1 'polypeptide(L)'
;MLPGRQCLCYQKLDHPIPIADQWLTTGYSFSIGGQISFDVFPTGWDKTYCLQHIEAEKDISGIEYKTIHFFGDKSFPGGNDWEIYSDPRTVGHAVSGPDDTMKQLKELFQL
;
A
#
# COMPACT_ATOMS: atom_id res chain seq x y z
N MET A 1 -13.46 -19.24 -4.56
CA MET A 1 -12.93 -17.90 -4.88
C MET A 1 -13.32 -16.96 -3.78
N LEU A 2 -12.36 -16.28 -3.24
CA LEU A 2 -12.66 -15.24 -2.25
C LEU A 2 -13.44 -14.11 -2.92
N PRO A 3 -14.49 -13.59 -2.27
CA PRO A 3 -15.14 -12.38 -2.77
C PRO A 3 -14.06 -11.30 -2.95
N GLY A 4 -14.08 -10.61 -4.09
CA GLY A 4 -13.01 -9.75 -4.52
C GLY A 4 -12.68 -8.54 -3.64
N ARG A 5 -13.22 -8.46 -2.44
CA ARG A 5 -13.00 -7.36 -1.48
C ARG A 5 -12.61 -7.84 -0.09
N GLN A 6 -12.42 -9.13 0.11
CA GLN A 6 -12.03 -9.63 1.42
C GLN A 6 -10.53 -9.79 1.49
N CYS A 7 -9.93 -9.08 2.39
CA CYS A 7 -8.56 -9.26 2.81
C CYS A 7 -8.55 -10.34 3.90
N LEU A 8 -7.74 -11.37 3.71
CA LEU A 8 -7.51 -12.37 4.75
C LEU A 8 -6.28 -11.96 5.55
N CYS A 9 -6.50 -11.69 6.82
CA CYS A 9 -5.41 -11.43 7.75
C CYS A 9 -5.09 -12.71 8.52
N TYR A 10 -3.85 -13.13 8.43
CA TYR A 10 -3.35 -14.28 9.18
C TYR A 10 -2.41 -13.83 10.26
N GLN A 11 -2.57 -14.38 11.44
CA GLN A 11 -1.56 -14.23 12.47
C GLN A 11 -0.26 -14.87 11.99
N LYS A 12 0.84 -14.25 12.34
CA LYS A 12 2.16 -14.79 12.04
C LYS A 12 2.32 -16.12 12.76
N LEU A 13 2.19 -17.20 12.01
CA LEU A 13 2.39 -18.56 12.50
C LEU A 13 3.84 -18.96 12.24
N ASP A 14 4.30 -19.97 12.98
CA ASP A 14 5.66 -20.50 12.85
C ASP A 14 5.87 -21.33 11.55
N HIS A 15 4.91 -21.30 10.63
CA HIS A 15 4.96 -22.02 9.33
C HIS A 15 4.65 -21.08 8.16
N PRO A 16 5.49 -20.09 7.87
CA PRO A 16 5.10 -19.04 6.94
C PRO A 16 5.29 -19.38 5.47
N ILE A 17 6.15 -20.35 5.12
CA ILE A 17 6.70 -20.39 3.77
C ILE A 17 5.88 -21.21 2.75
N PRO A 18 5.30 -22.38 3.04
CA PRO A 18 4.55 -23.13 2.05
C PRO A 18 3.27 -22.42 1.57
N ILE A 19 2.66 -21.63 2.45
CA ILE A 19 1.45 -20.85 2.11
C ILE A 19 1.81 -19.72 1.16
N ALA A 20 2.92 -19.01 1.41
CA ALA A 20 3.37 -17.91 0.58
C ALA A 20 3.62 -18.36 -0.86
N ASP A 21 4.28 -19.49 -1.07
CA ASP A 21 4.55 -20.03 -2.40
C ASP A 21 3.25 -20.43 -3.14
N GLN A 22 2.29 -21.01 -2.44
CA GLN A 22 1.00 -21.34 -3.02
C GLN A 22 0.21 -20.11 -3.45
N TRP A 23 0.24 -19.07 -2.66
CA TRP A 23 -0.48 -17.82 -2.97
C TRP A 23 0.12 -17.10 -4.15
N LEU A 24 1.45 -17.10 -4.29
CA LEU A 24 2.14 -16.53 -5.43
C LEU A 24 1.74 -17.22 -6.75
N THR A 25 1.52 -18.53 -6.74
CA THR A 25 1.12 -19.28 -7.93
C THR A 25 -0.36 -19.15 -8.26
N THR A 26 -1.19 -18.67 -7.33
CA THR A 26 -2.64 -18.54 -7.51
C THR A 26 -3.09 -17.11 -7.84
N GLY A 27 -2.18 -16.17 -8.04
CA GLY A 27 -2.53 -14.76 -8.34
C GLY A 27 -2.86 -13.92 -7.11
N TYR A 28 -2.43 -14.37 -5.94
CA TYR A 28 -2.53 -13.60 -4.71
C TYR A 28 -1.19 -12.98 -4.34
N SER A 29 -1.28 -11.82 -3.71
CA SER A 29 -0.15 -11.13 -3.10
C SER A 29 -0.35 -11.09 -1.59
N PHE A 30 0.74 -10.84 -0.87
CA PHE A 30 0.67 -10.67 0.58
C PHE A 30 1.66 -9.60 1.00
N SER A 31 1.34 -8.93 2.10
CA SER A 31 2.18 -7.87 2.65
C SER A 31 2.08 -7.83 4.17
N ILE A 32 3.08 -7.24 4.79
CA ILE A 32 3.07 -6.99 6.23
C ILE A 32 2.20 -5.78 6.50
N GLY A 33 1.05 -6.01 7.15
CA GLY A 33 0.08 -4.96 7.46
C GLY A 33 0.08 -4.52 8.91
N GLY A 34 0.48 -5.38 9.83
CA GLY A 34 0.52 -5.11 11.25
C GLY A 34 1.79 -5.60 11.91
N GLN A 35 1.84 -5.55 13.24
CA GLN A 35 3.01 -6.01 14.00
C GLN A 35 3.11 -7.54 14.04
N ILE A 36 1.96 -8.23 14.05
CA ILE A 36 1.88 -9.68 14.21
C ILE A 36 1.06 -10.36 13.11
N SER A 37 0.69 -9.63 12.06
CA SER A 37 -0.17 -10.14 10.99
C SER A 37 0.36 -9.76 9.61
N PHE A 38 -0.12 -10.47 8.60
CA PHE A 38 0.07 -10.09 7.22
C PHE A 38 -1.25 -10.20 6.47
N ASP A 39 -1.37 -9.45 5.39
CA ASP A 39 -2.54 -9.41 4.55
C ASP A 39 -2.34 -10.27 3.31
N VAL A 40 -3.38 -10.96 2.89
CA VAL A 40 -3.41 -11.73 1.64
C VAL A 40 -4.54 -11.18 0.77
N PHE A 41 -4.22 -10.81 -0.45
CA PHE A 41 -5.17 -10.17 -1.36
C PHE A 41 -4.86 -10.54 -2.81
N PRO A 42 -5.84 -10.41 -3.72
CA PRO A 42 -5.58 -10.64 -5.13
C PRO A 42 -4.50 -9.71 -5.68
N THR A 43 -3.68 -10.23 -6.58
CA THR A 43 -2.63 -9.43 -7.24
C THR A 43 -3.23 -8.17 -7.88
N GLY A 44 -2.61 -7.02 -7.62
CA GLY A 44 -3.10 -5.72 -8.09
C GLY A 44 -4.04 -5.00 -7.13
N TRP A 45 -4.39 -5.61 -6.01
CA TRP A 45 -5.26 -5.02 -4.99
C TRP A 45 -4.47 -4.41 -3.83
N ASP A 46 -3.24 -4.06 -4.06
CA ASP A 46 -2.43 -3.29 -3.11
C ASP A 46 -2.86 -1.81 -3.09
N LYS A 47 -2.17 -1.00 -2.33
CA LYS A 47 -2.52 0.42 -2.19
C LYS A 47 -2.40 1.23 -3.49
N THR A 48 -1.65 0.74 -4.49
CA THR A 48 -1.58 1.41 -5.79
C THR A 48 -2.91 1.40 -6.54
N TYR A 49 -3.83 0.51 -6.15
CA TYR A 49 -5.17 0.46 -6.73
C TYR A 49 -5.89 1.81 -6.65
N CYS A 50 -5.66 2.60 -5.61
CA CYS A 50 -6.29 3.91 -5.46
C CYS A 50 -5.80 4.94 -6.50
N LEU A 51 -4.60 4.76 -7.04
CA LEU A 51 -4.01 5.71 -7.99
C LEU A 51 -4.79 5.80 -9.29
N GLN A 52 -5.39 4.70 -9.75
CA GLN A 52 -6.25 4.73 -10.94
C GLN A 52 -7.47 5.63 -10.75
N HIS A 53 -8.01 5.71 -9.54
CA HIS A 53 -9.13 6.59 -9.23
C HIS A 53 -8.71 8.06 -9.24
N ILE A 54 -7.51 8.36 -8.76
CA ILE A 54 -6.95 9.72 -8.80
C ILE A 54 -6.69 10.13 -10.26
N GLU A 55 -6.15 9.25 -11.07
CA GLU A 55 -5.93 9.51 -12.50
C GLU A 55 -7.24 9.70 -13.25
N ALA A 56 -8.26 8.91 -12.93
CA ALA A 56 -9.58 9.00 -13.57
C ALA A 56 -10.33 10.31 -13.23
N GLU A 57 -9.96 10.99 -12.16
CA GLU A 57 -10.58 12.25 -11.76
C GLU A 57 -10.46 13.33 -12.84
N LYS A 58 -9.40 13.30 -13.62
CA LYS A 58 -9.22 14.20 -14.76
C LYS A 58 -10.36 14.08 -15.77
N ASP A 59 -10.78 12.85 -16.07
CA ASP A 59 -11.85 12.60 -17.04
C ASP A 59 -13.24 12.87 -16.46
N ILE A 60 -13.40 12.76 -15.13
CA ILE A 60 -14.68 12.93 -14.43
C ILE A 60 -14.94 14.40 -14.14
N SER A 61 -13.98 15.12 -13.55
CA SER A 61 -14.14 16.50 -13.07
C SER A 61 -13.25 17.52 -13.76
N GLY A 62 -12.32 17.07 -14.60
CA GLY A 62 -11.33 17.92 -15.26
C GLY A 62 -10.15 18.31 -14.35
N ILE A 63 -10.11 17.82 -13.12
CA ILE A 63 -9.02 18.09 -12.18
C ILE A 63 -7.87 17.12 -12.46
N GLU A 64 -6.69 17.65 -12.76
CA GLU A 64 -5.47 16.88 -12.95
C GLU A 64 -4.52 17.15 -11.79
N TYR A 65 -4.17 16.09 -11.07
CA TYR A 65 -3.17 16.16 -10.00
C TYR A 65 -1.77 15.96 -10.60
N LYS A 66 -0.91 16.95 -10.43
CA LYS A 66 0.46 16.91 -10.98
C LYS A 66 1.42 16.13 -10.11
N THR A 67 1.20 16.16 -8.81
CA THR A 67 2.07 15.51 -7.83
C THR A 67 1.23 14.83 -6.79
N ILE A 68 1.53 13.56 -6.54
CA ILE A 68 0.86 12.76 -5.51
C ILE A 68 1.91 12.41 -4.47
N HIS A 69 1.74 12.90 -3.25
CA HIS A 69 2.61 12.59 -2.13
C HIS A 69 1.99 11.46 -1.32
N PHE A 70 2.79 10.46 -1.01
CA PHE A 70 2.37 9.33 -0.17
C PHE A 70 3.23 9.25 1.08
N PHE A 71 2.59 9.08 2.23
CA PHE A 71 3.24 8.91 3.53
C PHE A 71 2.85 7.55 4.11
N GLY A 72 3.83 6.74 4.49
CA GLY A 72 3.57 5.42 5.04
C GLY A 72 4.69 4.94 5.96
N ASP A 73 4.34 4.14 6.96
CA ASP A 73 5.27 3.56 7.92
C ASP A 73 5.75 2.16 7.55
N LYS A 74 5.07 1.48 6.63
CA LYS A 74 5.46 0.16 6.12
C LYS A 74 6.03 0.27 4.70
N SER A 75 6.87 1.27 4.46
CA SER A 75 7.45 1.63 3.16
C SER A 75 8.77 0.91 2.86
N PHE A 76 8.86 -0.35 3.25
CA PHE A 76 10.00 -1.23 2.99
C PHE A 76 9.53 -2.44 2.16
N PRO A 77 10.43 -3.14 1.45
CA PRO A 77 10.06 -4.33 0.68
C PRO A 77 9.35 -5.36 1.57
N GLY A 78 8.14 -5.78 1.15
CA GLY A 78 7.27 -6.66 1.93
C GLY A 78 6.28 -5.95 2.84
N GLY A 79 6.43 -4.67 3.11
CA GLY A 79 5.45 -3.86 3.81
C GLY A 79 4.26 -3.49 2.93
N ASN A 80 3.12 -3.21 3.53
CA ASN A 80 1.90 -2.91 2.78
C ASN A 80 1.89 -1.53 2.11
N ASP A 81 2.86 -0.68 2.42
CA ASP A 81 3.04 0.63 1.79
C ASP A 81 4.09 0.62 0.67
N TRP A 82 4.82 -0.48 0.51
CA TRP A 82 5.96 -0.53 -0.40
C TRP A 82 5.59 -0.23 -1.85
N GLU A 83 4.53 -0.84 -2.36
CA GLU A 83 4.13 -0.72 -3.75
C GLU A 83 3.78 0.73 -4.11
N ILE A 84 2.97 1.39 -3.28
CA ILE A 84 2.60 2.79 -3.53
C ILE A 84 3.74 3.75 -3.21
N TYR A 85 4.55 3.45 -2.21
CA TYR A 85 5.74 4.25 -1.87
C TYR A 85 6.75 4.28 -3.02
N SER A 86 6.97 3.15 -3.67
CA SER A 86 7.93 3.00 -4.76
C SER A 86 7.35 3.21 -6.15
N ASP A 87 6.05 3.46 -6.26
CA ASP A 87 5.38 3.69 -7.55
C ASP A 87 5.88 5.00 -8.18
N PRO A 88 6.21 5.00 -9.48
CA PRO A 88 6.71 6.21 -10.15
C PRO A 88 5.69 7.35 -10.21
N ARG A 89 4.40 7.09 -9.99
CA ARG A 89 3.34 8.10 -9.95
C ARG A 89 3.29 8.86 -8.61
N THR A 90 4.00 8.39 -7.60
CA THR A 90 4.00 9.01 -6.26
C THR A 90 5.37 9.52 -5.87
N VAL A 91 5.38 10.52 -5.00
CA VAL A 91 6.55 10.91 -4.22
C VAL A 91 6.41 10.28 -2.84
N GLY A 92 7.16 9.22 -2.59
CA GLY A 92 7.06 8.43 -1.35
C GLY A 92 7.81 9.07 -0.20
N HIS A 93 7.17 9.12 0.96
CA HIS A 93 7.75 9.58 2.21
C HIS A 93 7.60 8.48 3.26
N ALA A 94 8.72 7.93 3.73
CA ALA A 94 8.72 6.99 4.82
C ALA A 94 8.59 7.75 6.14
N VAL A 95 7.69 7.33 7.00
CA VAL A 95 7.43 7.95 8.30
C VAL A 95 7.50 6.91 9.41
N SER A 96 7.79 7.37 10.62
CA SER A 96 7.82 6.51 11.80
C SER A 96 6.47 6.42 12.51
N GLY A 97 5.54 7.32 12.18
CA GLY A 97 4.22 7.37 12.79
C GLY A 97 3.50 8.69 12.49
N PRO A 98 2.35 8.92 13.14
CA PRO A 98 1.53 10.12 12.88
C PRO A 98 2.25 11.44 13.16
N ASP A 99 3.05 11.51 14.22
CA ASP A 99 3.79 12.73 14.57
C ASP A 99 4.83 13.07 13.52
N ASP A 100 5.53 12.06 13.01
CA ASP A 100 6.49 12.23 11.92
C ASP A 100 5.80 12.65 10.63
N THR A 101 4.64 12.09 10.32
CA THR A 101 3.82 12.51 9.19
C THR A 101 3.47 13.99 9.30
N MET A 102 3.02 14.43 10.47
CA MET A 102 2.67 15.83 10.71
C MET A 102 3.88 16.75 10.52
N LYS A 103 5.04 16.35 11.03
CA LYS A 103 6.28 17.09 10.88
C LYS A 103 6.66 17.25 9.42
N GLN A 104 6.66 16.13 8.67
CA GLN A 104 7.03 16.17 7.25
C GLN A 104 6.04 16.96 6.41
N LEU A 105 4.74 16.90 6.70
CA LEU A 105 3.73 17.72 6.03
C LEU A 105 3.96 19.22 6.27
N LYS A 106 4.27 19.61 7.50
CA LYS A 106 4.58 21.01 7.82
C LYS A 106 5.81 21.50 7.08
N GLU A 107 6.85 20.68 6.99
CA GLU A 107 8.07 21.02 6.25
C GLU A 107 7.79 21.13 4.75
N LEU A 108 7.06 20.17 4.18
CA LEU A 108 6.76 20.11 2.76
C LEU A 108 5.93 21.30 2.29
N PHE A 109 4.91 21.68 3.05
CA PHE A 109 3.99 22.75 2.70
C PHE A 109 4.30 24.08 3.41
N GLN A 110 5.37 24.15 4.17
CA GLN A 110 5.82 25.36 4.88
C GLN A 110 4.74 25.93 5.82
N LEU A 111 4.12 25.04 6.56
CA LEU A 111 3.05 25.40 7.50
C LEU A 111 3.59 25.78 8.88
#